data_cf358017d7710d154750ac9566df3075
#
_entry.id   cf358017d7710d154750ac9566df3075
#
_cell.length_a   1.000
_cell.length_b   1.000
_cell.length_c   1.000
_cell.angle_alpha   90.00
_cell.angle_beta   90.00
_cell.angle_gamma   90.00
#
_symmetry.space_group_name_H-M   'P 1'
#
loop_
_entity.id
_entity.type
_entity.pdbx_description
1 polymer ?
#
loop_
_entity_poly.entity_id
_entity_poly.type
_entity_poly.pdbx_seq_one_letter_code
_entity_poly.pdbx_strand_id
1 'polypeptide(L)'
;MTYKCAFLGCGPRSNGHAEAYKYITRGTKVACCDMNEERLNAYAERHEIPGRYTQLDKMLDKEKPDVVHLVTPPTLRVELMTRLSDAGVPGVIVEKPICIGADDYKALRRLEQNTKTKFAVNHQLRHHPLIVEFLKDVTDGKIGEVRFLDASAVLPMSGQGVHVLDLIFSFANYAQVETVFGASSGYDDINGTHPSPRTAETLITFRNGIRAALQAGEGAPMFDKTLPNWGHKRIAAYGTHGFRHWWMYGCEKSLPDGTVEKLAKDYATEDMPGQAGLTNAMFDWLEDKNISPTNLKTSLDEWLVILAGYMSTVEARPVDFPFDPPDDLLDRFKKFVGGA
;
A
#
# COMPACT_ATOMS: atom_id res chain seq x y z
N MET A 1 5.83 6.56 -26.55
CA MET A 1 4.39 6.22 -26.60
C MET A 1 3.69 6.94 -25.46
N THR A 2 2.53 7.53 -25.65
CA THR A 2 1.78 8.21 -24.58
C THR A 2 0.61 7.33 -24.20
N TYR A 3 0.54 6.92 -22.92
CA TYR A 3 -0.51 6.05 -22.39
C TYR A 3 -1.80 6.80 -22.13
N LYS A 4 -2.93 6.21 -22.50
CA LYS A 4 -4.27 6.70 -22.14
C LYS A 4 -4.63 6.23 -20.74
N CYS A 5 -4.81 7.17 -19.82
CA CYS A 5 -5.07 6.88 -18.42
C CYS A 5 -6.47 7.32 -18.01
N ALA A 6 -7.23 6.43 -17.39
CA ALA A 6 -8.56 6.71 -16.89
C ALA A 6 -8.64 6.54 -15.37
N PHE A 7 -9.65 7.16 -14.74
CA PHE A 7 -9.87 7.13 -13.29
C PHE A 7 -11.23 6.54 -12.98
N LEU A 8 -11.27 5.49 -12.19
CA LEU A 8 -12.49 4.85 -11.68
C LEU A 8 -12.63 5.16 -10.19
N GLY A 9 -13.63 5.99 -9.86
CA GLY A 9 -13.81 6.63 -8.57
C GLY A 9 -13.19 8.05 -8.55
N CYS A 10 -14.04 9.06 -8.31
CA CYS A 10 -13.69 10.48 -8.31
C CYS A 10 -13.72 11.08 -6.89
N GLY A 11 -13.51 10.25 -5.86
CA GLY A 11 -13.48 10.66 -4.47
C GLY A 11 -12.23 11.48 -4.10
N PRO A 12 -12.15 11.99 -2.85
CA PRO A 12 -11.03 12.84 -2.40
C PRO A 12 -9.64 12.23 -2.65
N ARG A 13 -9.49 10.91 -2.46
CA ARG A 13 -8.20 10.23 -2.67
C ARG A 13 -7.75 10.25 -4.13
N SER A 14 -8.70 10.21 -5.08
CA SER A 14 -8.42 10.25 -6.51
C SER A 14 -7.72 11.53 -6.96
N ASN A 15 -7.90 12.65 -6.22
CA ASN A 15 -7.21 13.90 -6.54
C ASN A 15 -5.67 13.72 -6.56
N GLY A 16 -5.10 13.01 -5.58
CA GLY A 16 -3.66 12.75 -5.54
C GLY A 16 -3.16 11.98 -6.77
N HIS A 17 -3.96 11.00 -7.27
CA HIS A 17 -3.61 10.29 -8.50
C HIS A 17 -3.61 11.21 -9.73
N ALA A 18 -4.61 12.11 -9.85
CA ALA A 18 -4.69 13.02 -10.99
C ALA A 18 -3.67 14.16 -10.90
N GLU A 19 -3.40 14.68 -9.70
CA GLU A 19 -2.42 15.76 -9.48
C GLU A 19 -0.98 15.30 -9.77
N ALA A 20 -0.65 14.03 -9.57
CA ALA A 20 0.64 13.45 -9.90
C ALA A 20 1.00 13.57 -11.40
N TYR A 21 0.00 13.76 -12.27
CA TYR A 21 0.22 13.94 -13.71
C TYR A 21 0.98 15.22 -14.07
N LYS A 22 1.15 16.15 -13.14
CA LYS A 22 2.09 17.29 -13.29
C LYS A 22 3.55 16.83 -13.44
N TYR A 23 3.86 15.61 -12.95
CA TYR A 23 5.19 14.99 -12.99
C TYR A 23 5.28 13.82 -13.98
N ILE A 24 4.20 13.55 -14.74
CA ILE A 24 4.10 12.41 -15.66
C ILE A 24 4.05 12.93 -17.10
N THR A 25 5.04 12.56 -17.91
CA THR A 25 5.14 12.96 -19.34
C THR A 25 4.69 11.86 -20.29
N ARG A 26 4.56 10.62 -19.79
CA ARG A 26 4.25 9.42 -20.61
C ARG A 26 2.77 9.05 -20.58
N GLY A 27 1.93 9.77 -19.86
CA GLY A 27 0.50 9.47 -19.70
C GLY A 27 -0.37 10.70 -19.92
N THR A 28 -1.57 10.47 -20.48
CA THR A 28 -2.61 11.49 -20.66
C THR A 28 -3.89 11.06 -19.97
N LYS A 29 -4.49 11.95 -19.18
CA LYS A 29 -5.78 11.74 -18.51
C LYS A 29 -6.89 11.85 -19.58
N VAL A 30 -7.48 10.70 -19.97
CA VAL A 30 -8.49 10.67 -21.05
C VAL A 30 -9.91 10.63 -20.53
N ALA A 31 -10.15 9.98 -19.38
CA ALA A 31 -11.51 9.80 -18.85
C ALA A 31 -11.54 9.64 -17.34
N CYS A 32 -12.71 9.91 -16.75
CA CYS A 32 -13.04 9.51 -15.39
C CYS A 32 -14.47 8.93 -15.32
N CYS A 33 -14.68 8.04 -14.34
CA CYS A 33 -15.94 7.36 -14.11
C CYS A 33 -16.32 7.38 -12.63
N ASP A 34 -17.54 7.82 -12.32
CA ASP A 34 -18.13 7.75 -10.98
C ASP A 34 -19.66 7.70 -11.08
N MET A 35 -20.31 6.90 -10.26
CA MET A 35 -21.78 6.80 -10.24
C MET A 35 -22.46 8.08 -9.76
N ASN A 36 -21.77 8.90 -8.96
CA ASN A 36 -22.24 10.21 -8.53
C ASN A 36 -21.85 11.26 -9.58
N GLU A 37 -22.84 11.76 -10.32
CA GLU A 37 -22.64 12.69 -11.43
C GLU A 37 -22.08 14.06 -11.01
N GLU A 38 -22.49 14.58 -9.87
CA GLU A 38 -21.97 15.84 -9.33
C GLU A 38 -20.47 15.71 -9.03
N ARG A 39 -20.07 14.65 -8.31
CA ARG A 39 -18.67 14.38 -8.00
C ARG A 39 -17.83 14.12 -9.25
N LEU A 40 -18.39 13.38 -10.21
CA LEU A 40 -17.78 13.14 -11.52
C LEU A 40 -17.45 14.45 -12.25
N ASN A 41 -18.44 15.34 -12.35
CA ASN A 41 -18.28 16.61 -13.06
C ASN A 41 -17.27 17.53 -12.37
N ALA A 42 -17.37 17.68 -11.04
CA ALA A 42 -16.43 18.47 -10.26
C ALA A 42 -14.98 17.97 -10.39
N TYR A 43 -14.79 16.66 -10.37
CA TYR A 43 -13.48 16.03 -10.56
C TYR A 43 -12.93 16.25 -11.98
N ALA A 44 -13.76 16.02 -12.99
CA ALA A 44 -13.36 16.20 -14.39
C ALA A 44 -12.98 17.65 -14.71
N GLU A 45 -13.72 18.63 -14.18
CA GLU A 45 -13.39 20.05 -14.32
C GLU A 45 -12.09 20.43 -13.62
N ARG A 46 -11.94 20.03 -12.36
CA ARG A 46 -10.74 20.29 -11.56
C ARG A 46 -9.46 19.77 -12.21
N HIS A 47 -9.53 18.59 -12.84
CA HIS A 47 -8.37 17.90 -13.39
C HIS A 47 -8.29 17.96 -14.92
N GLU A 48 -9.16 18.74 -15.57
CA GLU A 48 -9.19 18.92 -17.04
C GLU A 48 -9.29 17.58 -17.79
N ILE A 49 -10.21 16.69 -17.32
CA ILE A 49 -10.42 15.37 -17.93
C ILE A 49 -11.59 15.45 -18.91
N PRO A 50 -11.37 15.14 -20.21
CA PRO A 50 -12.40 15.34 -21.23
C PRO A 50 -13.54 14.31 -21.18
N GLY A 51 -13.21 13.02 -20.93
CA GLY A 51 -14.19 11.93 -20.91
C GLY A 51 -14.86 11.79 -19.55
N ARG A 52 -16.19 11.80 -19.49
CA ARG A 52 -17.00 11.69 -18.26
C ARG A 52 -18.00 10.56 -18.40
N TYR A 53 -17.98 9.62 -17.47
CA TYR A 53 -18.80 8.41 -17.53
C TYR A 53 -19.41 8.07 -16.17
N THR A 54 -20.70 7.73 -16.16
CA THR A 54 -21.37 7.18 -14.98
C THR A 54 -21.40 5.64 -14.98
N GLN A 55 -20.95 5.02 -16.08
CA GLN A 55 -20.91 3.57 -16.27
C GLN A 55 -19.54 3.12 -16.75
N LEU A 56 -18.95 2.19 -16.02
CA LEU A 56 -17.59 1.67 -16.31
C LEU A 56 -17.47 1.12 -17.72
N ASP A 57 -18.39 0.24 -18.12
CA ASP A 57 -18.32 -0.46 -19.40
C ASP A 57 -18.33 0.52 -20.59
N LYS A 58 -19.14 1.58 -20.50
CA LYS A 58 -19.16 2.65 -21.52
C LYS A 58 -17.83 3.39 -21.62
N MET A 59 -17.17 3.62 -20.46
CA MET A 59 -15.83 4.23 -20.44
C MET A 59 -14.81 3.31 -21.11
N LEU A 60 -14.81 2.03 -20.74
CA LEU A 60 -13.86 1.05 -21.29
C LEU A 60 -14.03 0.84 -22.78
N ASP A 61 -15.28 0.69 -23.26
CA ASP A 61 -15.59 0.48 -24.69
C ASP A 61 -15.15 1.65 -25.56
N LYS A 62 -15.39 2.88 -25.08
CA LYS A 62 -15.14 4.09 -25.86
C LYS A 62 -13.69 4.54 -25.80
N GLU A 63 -13.11 4.58 -24.62
CA GLU A 63 -11.79 5.16 -24.41
C GLU A 63 -10.66 4.15 -24.60
N LYS A 64 -10.90 2.88 -24.29
CA LYS A 64 -9.91 1.79 -24.33
C LYS A 64 -8.61 2.22 -23.63
N PRO A 65 -8.66 2.52 -22.32
CA PRO A 65 -7.52 3.02 -21.59
C PRO A 65 -6.41 1.97 -21.48
N ASP A 66 -5.15 2.42 -21.53
CA ASP A 66 -3.99 1.59 -21.28
C ASP A 66 -3.79 1.35 -19.77
N VAL A 67 -4.14 2.36 -18.95
CA VAL A 67 -4.06 2.30 -17.49
C VAL A 67 -5.34 2.84 -16.87
N VAL A 68 -5.87 2.12 -15.89
CA VAL A 68 -6.97 2.58 -15.04
C VAL A 68 -6.49 2.76 -13.60
N HIS A 69 -6.69 3.97 -13.04
CA HIS A 69 -6.56 4.21 -11.61
C HIS A 69 -7.86 3.81 -10.92
N LEU A 70 -7.85 2.71 -10.18
CA LEU A 70 -8.99 2.19 -9.43
C LEU A 70 -8.99 2.74 -8.00
N VAL A 71 -9.76 3.82 -7.79
CA VAL A 71 -9.78 4.59 -6.54
C VAL A 71 -11.18 4.56 -5.91
N THR A 72 -11.66 3.35 -5.66
CA THR A 72 -12.96 3.07 -5.03
C THR A 72 -12.76 2.48 -3.63
N PRO A 73 -13.81 2.36 -2.81
CA PRO A 73 -13.74 1.61 -1.54
C PRO A 73 -13.27 0.16 -1.73
N PRO A 74 -12.56 -0.42 -0.76
CA PRO A 74 -12.03 -1.79 -0.87
C PRO A 74 -13.12 -2.87 -0.97
N THR A 75 -14.35 -2.60 -0.50
CA THR A 75 -15.50 -3.50 -0.63
C THR A 75 -15.90 -3.83 -2.08
N LEU A 76 -15.47 -3.02 -3.04
CA LEU A 76 -15.72 -3.23 -4.47
C LEU A 76 -14.51 -3.81 -5.21
N ARG A 77 -13.45 -4.17 -4.49
CA ARG A 77 -12.13 -4.45 -5.07
C ARG A 77 -12.15 -5.67 -5.97
N VAL A 78 -12.65 -6.79 -5.46
CA VAL A 78 -12.71 -8.07 -6.20
C VAL A 78 -13.53 -7.91 -7.49
N GLU A 79 -14.75 -7.35 -7.37
CA GLU A 79 -15.63 -7.14 -8.53
C GLU A 79 -14.97 -6.27 -9.59
N LEU A 80 -14.51 -5.08 -9.21
CA LEU A 80 -14.00 -4.11 -10.19
C LEU A 80 -12.67 -4.54 -10.80
N MET A 81 -11.78 -5.17 -10.04
CA MET A 81 -10.54 -5.73 -10.59
C MET A 81 -10.81 -6.86 -11.57
N THR A 82 -11.78 -7.75 -11.28
CA THR A 82 -12.21 -8.79 -12.19
C THR A 82 -12.78 -8.19 -13.49
N ARG A 83 -13.70 -7.22 -13.40
CA ARG A 83 -14.25 -6.55 -14.58
C ARG A 83 -13.20 -5.86 -15.45
N LEU A 84 -12.22 -5.18 -14.83
CA LEU A 84 -11.12 -4.56 -15.57
C LEU A 84 -10.22 -5.59 -16.25
N SER A 85 -9.99 -6.73 -15.61
CA SER A 85 -9.26 -7.86 -16.17
C SER A 85 -10.00 -8.48 -17.36
N ASP A 86 -11.29 -8.75 -17.21
CA ASP A 86 -12.15 -9.34 -18.26
C ASP A 86 -12.28 -8.42 -19.48
N ALA A 87 -12.29 -7.11 -19.25
CA ALA A 87 -12.25 -6.10 -20.31
C ALA A 87 -10.88 -5.96 -20.99
N GLY A 88 -9.86 -6.67 -20.50
CA GLY A 88 -8.51 -6.67 -21.08
C GLY A 88 -7.74 -5.36 -20.88
N VAL A 89 -8.00 -4.60 -19.82
CA VAL A 89 -7.23 -3.39 -19.47
C VAL A 89 -5.78 -3.80 -19.21
N PRO A 90 -4.78 -3.22 -19.92
CA PRO A 90 -3.40 -3.66 -19.79
C PRO A 90 -2.81 -3.43 -18.39
N GLY A 91 -3.06 -2.27 -17.77
CA GLY A 91 -2.54 -1.91 -16.46
C GLY A 91 -3.58 -1.30 -15.55
N VAL A 92 -3.54 -1.63 -14.25
CA VAL A 92 -4.43 -1.05 -13.24
C VAL A 92 -3.63 -0.68 -12.01
N ILE A 93 -3.74 0.58 -11.59
CA ILE A 93 -3.21 1.08 -10.32
C ILE A 93 -4.35 1.09 -9.31
N VAL A 94 -4.24 0.26 -8.29
CA VAL A 94 -5.31 -0.03 -7.33
C VAL A 94 -5.04 0.68 -6.01
N GLU A 95 -6.02 1.39 -5.45
CA GLU A 95 -5.87 1.96 -4.10
C GLU A 95 -5.82 0.87 -3.03
N LYS A 96 -5.02 1.16 -1.99
CA LYS A 96 -4.96 0.33 -0.79
C LYS A 96 -6.21 0.56 0.11
N PRO A 97 -6.54 -0.34 1.01
CA PRO A 97 -6.01 -1.69 1.11
C PRO A 97 -6.47 -2.56 -0.06
N ILE A 98 -5.69 -3.58 -0.38
CA ILE A 98 -5.96 -4.41 -1.55
C ILE A 98 -7.22 -5.27 -1.38
N CYS A 99 -7.49 -5.73 -0.19
CA CYS A 99 -8.70 -6.50 0.17
C CYS A 99 -9.07 -6.27 1.64
N ILE A 100 -10.10 -6.96 2.12
CA ILE A 100 -10.60 -6.86 3.49
C ILE A 100 -10.43 -8.18 4.23
N GLY A 101 -11.13 -9.22 3.82
CA GLY A 101 -11.18 -10.52 4.46
C GLY A 101 -10.37 -11.61 3.75
N ALA A 102 -10.49 -12.84 4.26
CA ALA A 102 -9.84 -14.00 3.70
C ALA A 102 -10.46 -14.42 2.35
N ASP A 103 -11.77 -14.25 2.19
CA ASP A 103 -12.51 -14.49 0.96
C ASP A 103 -12.06 -13.60 -0.19
N ASP A 104 -11.96 -12.29 0.05
CA ASP A 104 -11.40 -11.32 -0.90
C ASP A 104 -9.95 -11.69 -1.27
N TYR A 105 -9.12 -11.99 -0.26
CA TYR A 105 -7.74 -12.42 -0.46
C TYR A 105 -7.65 -13.63 -1.39
N LYS A 106 -8.43 -14.68 -1.13
CA LYS A 106 -8.45 -15.89 -1.95
C LYS A 106 -8.97 -15.63 -3.36
N ALA A 107 -9.99 -14.77 -3.51
CA ALA A 107 -10.51 -14.37 -4.81
C ALA A 107 -9.45 -13.61 -5.63
N LEU A 108 -8.75 -12.65 -5.02
CA LEU A 108 -7.70 -11.89 -5.69
C LEU A 108 -6.44 -12.70 -5.97
N ARG A 109 -6.12 -13.73 -5.15
CA ARG A 109 -5.07 -14.71 -5.48
C ARG A 109 -5.42 -15.50 -6.73
N ARG A 110 -6.68 -15.95 -6.89
CA ARG A 110 -7.11 -16.61 -8.12
C ARG A 110 -7.06 -15.67 -9.33
N LEU A 111 -7.44 -14.41 -9.14
CA LEU A 111 -7.33 -13.40 -10.20
C LEU A 111 -5.86 -13.18 -10.60
N GLU A 112 -4.97 -13.00 -9.65
CA GLU A 112 -3.53 -12.78 -9.89
C GLU A 112 -2.92 -13.91 -10.73
N GLN A 113 -3.27 -15.16 -10.46
CA GLN A 113 -2.76 -16.33 -11.17
C GLN A 113 -3.28 -16.49 -12.60
N ASN A 114 -4.44 -15.90 -12.93
CA ASN A 114 -5.14 -16.14 -14.18
C ASN A 114 -5.26 -14.91 -15.09
N THR A 115 -4.89 -13.73 -14.62
CA THR A 115 -5.03 -12.48 -15.37
C THR A 115 -3.79 -12.16 -16.22
N LYS A 116 -4.03 -11.44 -17.33
CA LYS A 116 -2.96 -10.76 -18.10
C LYS A 116 -2.83 -9.28 -17.72
N THR A 117 -3.81 -8.73 -17.02
CA THR A 117 -3.79 -7.34 -16.54
C THR A 117 -2.70 -7.18 -15.48
N LYS A 118 -1.85 -6.17 -15.65
CA LYS A 118 -0.80 -5.83 -14.69
C LYS A 118 -1.39 -4.95 -13.57
N PHE A 119 -1.55 -5.52 -12.37
CA PHE A 119 -2.09 -4.80 -11.20
C PHE A 119 -0.96 -4.33 -10.29
N ALA A 120 -0.88 -3.03 -10.01
CA ALA A 120 0.00 -2.45 -8.99
C ALA A 120 -0.84 -1.77 -7.90
N VAL A 121 -0.52 -2.02 -6.62
CA VAL A 121 -1.21 -1.41 -5.48
C VAL A 121 -0.54 -0.09 -5.11
N ASN A 122 -1.33 0.91 -4.74
CA ASN A 122 -0.84 2.25 -4.49
C ASN A 122 -0.12 2.39 -3.14
N HIS A 123 1.10 1.83 -3.08
CA HIS A 123 2.06 2.08 -2.02
C HIS A 123 3.10 3.11 -2.48
N GLN A 124 2.67 4.37 -2.67
CA GLN A 124 3.50 5.45 -3.23
C GLN A 124 4.77 5.73 -2.43
N LEU A 125 4.82 5.40 -1.14
CA LEU A 125 6.02 5.56 -0.30
C LEU A 125 7.23 4.82 -0.87
N ARG A 126 7.04 3.71 -1.59
CA ARG A 126 8.10 2.97 -2.27
C ARG A 126 8.87 3.79 -3.29
N HIS A 127 8.26 4.82 -3.82
CA HIS A 127 8.84 5.73 -4.80
C HIS A 127 9.22 7.08 -4.21
N HIS A 128 9.07 7.24 -2.87
CA HIS A 128 9.50 8.44 -2.18
C HIS A 128 11.04 8.53 -2.23
N PRO A 129 11.63 9.69 -2.61
CA PRO A 129 13.08 9.81 -2.87
C PRO A 129 13.97 9.30 -1.73
N LEU A 130 13.67 9.65 -0.48
CA LEU A 130 14.44 9.17 0.67
C LEU A 130 14.29 7.66 0.91
N ILE A 131 13.12 7.10 0.65
CA ILE A 131 12.93 5.63 0.76
C ILE A 131 13.74 4.91 -0.32
N VAL A 132 13.75 5.44 -1.54
CA VAL A 132 14.57 4.89 -2.64
C VAL A 132 16.05 4.97 -2.29
N GLU A 133 16.53 6.11 -1.74
CA GLU A 133 17.91 6.27 -1.27
C GLU A 133 18.25 5.23 -0.18
N PHE A 134 17.38 5.07 0.82
CA PHE A 134 17.63 4.16 1.94
C PHE A 134 17.60 2.69 1.54
N LEU A 135 16.69 2.32 0.62
CA LEU A 135 16.67 0.98 0.03
C LEU A 135 17.97 0.69 -0.71
N LYS A 136 18.47 1.68 -1.47
CA LYS A 136 19.77 1.56 -2.13
C LYS A 136 20.91 1.42 -1.12
N ASP A 137 20.91 2.23 -0.06
CA ASP A 137 21.92 2.13 1.01
C ASP A 137 21.95 0.75 1.66
N VAL A 138 20.77 0.16 1.89
CA VAL A 138 20.65 -1.21 2.44
C VAL A 138 21.18 -2.24 1.42
N THR A 139 20.78 -2.12 0.15
CA THR A 139 21.20 -3.03 -0.91
C THR A 139 22.71 -2.96 -1.16
N ASP A 140 23.30 -1.76 -1.07
CA ASP A 140 24.74 -1.53 -1.21
C ASP A 140 25.53 -1.97 0.03
N GLY A 141 24.86 -2.47 1.10
CA GLY A 141 25.50 -2.95 2.32
C GLY A 141 26.03 -1.87 3.26
N LYS A 142 25.61 -0.60 3.10
CA LYS A 142 26.12 0.53 3.91
C LYS A 142 25.81 0.41 5.41
N ILE A 143 24.81 -0.35 5.79
CA ILE A 143 24.48 -0.67 7.20
C ILE A 143 24.84 -2.10 7.59
N GLY A 144 25.54 -2.84 6.71
CA GLY A 144 25.81 -4.26 6.89
C GLY A 144 24.57 -5.11 6.66
N GLU A 145 24.50 -6.27 7.30
CA GLU A 145 23.36 -7.16 7.23
C GLU A 145 22.20 -6.60 8.07
N VAL A 146 21.02 -6.44 7.47
CA VAL A 146 19.81 -6.04 8.19
C VAL A 146 19.43 -7.13 9.22
N ARG A 147 19.17 -6.74 10.44
CA ARG A 147 18.79 -7.65 11.56
C ARG A 147 17.39 -7.36 12.05
N PHE A 148 17.00 -6.10 12.12
CA PHE A 148 15.72 -5.69 12.68
C PHE A 148 15.13 -4.52 11.91
N LEU A 149 13.81 -4.59 11.70
CA LEU A 149 13.01 -3.53 11.11
C LEU A 149 11.96 -3.08 12.13
N ASP A 150 11.82 -1.78 12.33
CA ASP A 150 10.84 -1.19 13.25
C ASP A 150 10.01 -0.15 12.50
N ALA A 151 8.70 -0.39 12.40
CA ALA A 151 7.79 0.46 11.63
C ALA A 151 6.54 0.81 12.42
N SER A 152 5.99 2.01 12.17
CA SER A 152 4.72 2.39 12.79
C SER A 152 3.91 3.38 11.95
N ALA A 153 2.58 3.38 12.19
CA ALA A 153 1.64 4.34 11.65
C ALA A 153 0.54 4.64 12.69
N VAL A 154 0.24 5.90 12.96
CA VAL A 154 -0.79 6.30 13.96
C VAL A 154 -2.21 6.01 13.48
N LEU A 155 -2.46 5.95 12.19
CA LEU A 155 -3.74 5.47 11.67
C LEU A 155 -3.78 3.93 11.60
N PRO A 156 -5.01 3.34 11.65
CA PRO A 156 -5.18 1.89 11.71
C PRO A 156 -4.49 1.10 10.61
N MET A 157 -4.34 -0.21 10.82
CA MET A 157 -3.60 -1.14 9.96
C MET A 157 -4.04 -1.06 8.49
N SER A 158 -5.34 -1.18 8.19
CA SER A 158 -5.88 -1.11 6.81
C SER A 158 -5.77 0.29 6.20
N GLY A 159 -5.73 1.34 7.04
CA GLY A 159 -5.61 2.73 6.62
C GLY A 159 -4.20 3.14 6.23
N GLN A 160 -3.24 2.98 7.15
CA GLN A 160 -1.87 3.46 6.99
C GLN A 160 -0.80 2.40 7.34
N GLY A 161 -1.12 1.41 8.19
CA GLY A 161 -0.20 0.33 8.54
C GLY A 161 0.28 -0.44 7.30
N VAL A 162 -0.60 -0.64 6.32
CA VAL A 162 -0.26 -1.28 5.03
C VAL A 162 0.89 -0.60 4.29
N HIS A 163 1.03 0.72 4.37
CA HIS A 163 2.12 1.43 3.71
C HIS A 163 3.49 1.14 4.34
N VAL A 164 3.53 1.08 5.67
CA VAL A 164 4.80 0.77 6.37
C VAL A 164 5.07 -0.72 6.39
N LEU A 165 4.06 -1.58 6.25
CA LEU A 165 4.23 -3.01 6.02
C LEU A 165 4.90 -3.28 4.65
N ASP A 166 4.45 -2.60 3.58
CA ASP A 166 5.10 -2.65 2.27
C ASP A 166 6.59 -2.24 2.37
N LEU A 167 6.91 -1.21 3.17
CA LEU A 167 8.30 -0.86 3.41
C LEU A 167 9.07 -1.94 4.18
N ILE A 168 8.46 -2.61 5.16
CA ILE A 168 9.09 -3.75 5.85
C ILE A 168 9.48 -4.83 4.85
N PHE A 169 8.57 -5.24 3.97
CA PHE A 169 8.86 -6.24 2.94
C PHE A 169 10.00 -5.82 2.02
N SER A 170 10.02 -4.55 1.67
CA SER A 170 11.04 -3.94 0.86
C SER A 170 12.43 -4.02 1.49
N PHE A 171 12.55 -3.56 2.73
CA PHE A 171 13.81 -3.57 3.48
C PHE A 171 14.24 -4.99 3.87
N ALA A 172 13.31 -5.93 3.97
CA ALA A 172 13.58 -7.37 4.12
C ALA A 172 13.96 -8.06 2.79
N ASN A 173 14.04 -7.31 1.68
CA ASN A 173 14.29 -7.81 0.33
C ASN A 173 13.30 -8.93 -0.08
N TYR A 174 12.02 -8.76 0.26
CA TYR A 174 10.94 -9.72 -0.02
C TYR A 174 11.23 -11.14 0.46
N ALA A 175 11.99 -11.28 1.54
CA ALA A 175 12.24 -12.57 2.16
C ALA A 175 10.92 -13.25 2.55
N GLN A 176 10.88 -14.56 2.48
CA GLN A 176 9.70 -15.33 2.88
C GLN A 176 9.45 -15.16 4.37
N VAL A 177 8.20 -14.93 4.74
CA VAL A 177 7.75 -14.92 6.12
C VAL A 177 7.84 -16.35 6.70
N GLU A 178 8.33 -16.47 7.91
CA GLU A 178 8.39 -17.72 8.68
C GLU A 178 7.26 -17.79 9.70
N THR A 179 7.14 -16.74 10.54
CA THR A 179 6.10 -16.67 11.58
C THR A 179 5.60 -15.23 11.75
N VAL A 180 4.34 -15.11 12.17
CA VAL A 180 3.71 -13.85 12.56
C VAL A 180 3.08 -13.99 13.95
N PHE A 181 3.37 -13.05 14.85
CA PHE A 181 2.66 -12.91 16.12
C PHE A 181 1.97 -11.54 16.14
N GLY A 182 0.65 -11.53 16.39
CA GLY A 182 -0.18 -10.32 16.43
C GLY A 182 -0.91 -10.16 17.74
N ALA A 183 -1.05 -8.90 18.17
CA ALA A 183 -1.90 -8.47 19.27
C ALA A 183 -2.71 -7.24 18.84
N SER A 184 -4.02 -7.32 18.93
CA SER A 184 -4.91 -6.23 18.48
C SER A 184 -6.02 -5.99 19.47
N SER A 185 -6.47 -4.72 19.56
CA SER A 185 -7.58 -4.34 20.43
C SER A 185 -8.38 -3.18 19.88
N GLY A 186 -9.63 -3.04 20.38
CA GLY A 186 -10.55 -1.98 19.97
C GLY A 186 -11.17 -2.18 18.60
N TYR A 187 -12.44 -1.78 18.43
CA TYR A 187 -13.23 -2.14 17.26
C TYR A 187 -13.95 -0.97 16.59
N ASP A 188 -13.66 0.26 16.97
CA ASP A 188 -14.44 1.43 16.50
C ASP A 188 -14.49 1.53 14.96
N ASP A 189 -13.41 1.17 14.27
CA ASP A 189 -13.32 1.19 12.81
C ASP A 189 -13.56 -0.18 12.15
N ILE A 190 -13.80 -1.24 12.94
CA ILE A 190 -13.84 -2.61 12.40
C ILE A 190 -15.04 -2.87 11.48
N ASN A 191 -16.12 -2.10 11.64
CA ASN A 191 -17.33 -2.20 10.81
C ASN A 191 -17.40 -1.12 9.72
N GLY A 192 -16.36 -0.31 9.58
CA GLY A 192 -16.26 0.70 8.53
C GLY A 192 -15.92 0.11 7.16
N THR A 193 -15.77 0.97 6.18
CA THR A 193 -15.36 0.58 4.82
C THR A 193 -13.90 0.11 4.75
N HIS A 194 -13.12 0.37 5.80
CA HIS A 194 -11.73 -0.07 5.96
C HIS A 194 -11.60 -0.78 7.32
N PRO A 195 -12.17 -1.99 7.47
CA PRO A 195 -12.18 -2.71 8.74
C PRO A 195 -10.77 -2.84 9.31
N SER A 196 -10.58 -2.38 10.55
CA SER A 196 -9.29 -2.46 11.24
C SER A 196 -9.50 -2.36 12.74
N PRO A 197 -8.70 -3.03 13.59
CA PRO A 197 -8.69 -2.76 15.02
C PRO A 197 -8.16 -1.34 15.29
N ARG A 198 -8.52 -0.76 16.44
CA ARG A 198 -8.04 0.55 16.86
C ARG A 198 -6.53 0.55 17.04
N THR A 199 -5.98 -0.53 17.60
CA THR A 199 -4.54 -0.77 17.75
C THR A 199 -4.19 -2.16 17.27
N ALA A 200 -3.05 -2.28 16.60
CA ALA A 200 -2.48 -3.56 16.19
C ALA A 200 -0.96 -3.52 16.33
N GLU A 201 -0.43 -4.54 16.96
CA GLU A 201 1.01 -4.84 17.01
C GLU A 201 1.25 -6.16 16.29
N THR A 202 2.27 -6.20 15.44
CA THR A 202 2.60 -7.38 14.66
C THR A 202 4.11 -7.58 14.65
N LEU A 203 4.55 -8.75 15.14
CA LEU A 203 5.93 -9.20 15.04
C LEU A 203 6.05 -10.19 13.89
N ILE A 204 7.03 -9.99 13.02
CA ILE A 204 7.25 -10.79 11.83
C ILE A 204 8.66 -11.38 11.89
N THR A 205 8.79 -12.68 11.72
CA THR A 205 10.07 -13.34 11.49
C THR A 205 10.17 -13.78 10.04
N PHE A 206 11.25 -13.40 9.37
CA PHE A 206 11.54 -13.81 8.01
C PHE A 206 12.55 -14.96 7.98
N ARG A 207 12.46 -15.85 6.99
CA ARG A 207 13.36 -17.03 6.84
C ARG A 207 14.84 -16.66 6.65
N ASN A 208 15.14 -15.45 6.23
CA ASN A 208 16.51 -14.92 6.16
C ASN A 208 17.06 -14.41 7.51
N GLY A 209 16.31 -14.59 8.61
CA GLY A 209 16.69 -14.21 9.96
C GLY A 209 16.36 -12.75 10.34
N ILE A 210 15.87 -11.93 9.41
CA ILE A 210 15.37 -10.58 9.72
C ILE A 210 14.11 -10.69 10.58
N ARG A 211 14.00 -9.81 11.57
CA ARG A 211 12.79 -9.65 12.38
C ARG A 211 12.23 -8.26 12.20
N ALA A 212 10.91 -8.13 12.25
CA ALA A 212 10.25 -6.84 12.17
C ALA A 212 9.19 -6.67 13.26
N ALA A 213 9.04 -5.43 13.74
CA ALA A 213 7.92 -4.99 14.55
C ALA A 213 7.13 -3.91 13.79
N LEU A 214 5.82 -4.07 13.76
CA LEU A 214 4.88 -3.11 13.17
C LEU A 214 3.84 -2.72 14.20
N GLN A 215 3.71 -1.41 14.46
CA GLN A 215 2.66 -0.85 15.30
C GLN A 215 1.73 0.02 14.44
N ALA A 216 0.42 -0.21 14.52
CA ALA A 216 -0.56 0.59 13.78
C ALA A 216 -1.75 0.97 14.68
N GLY A 217 -2.23 2.20 14.55
CA GLY A 217 -3.36 2.74 15.33
C GLY A 217 -2.92 3.63 16.49
N GLU A 218 -3.83 3.88 17.42
CA GLU A 218 -3.66 4.88 18.51
C GLU A 218 -2.43 4.66 19.41
N GLY A 219 -1.98 3.42 19.56
CA GLY A 219 -0.79 3.08 20.36
C GLY A 219 0.54 3.38 19.67
N ALA A 220 0.52 3.75 18.38
CA ALA A 220 1.74 3.99 17.62
C ALA A 220 2.42 5.32 17.99
N PRO A 221 3.76 5.41 17.90
CA PRO A 221 4.50 6.62 18.26
C PRO A 221 4.09 7.86 17.44
N MET A 222 3.88 8.97 18.14
CA MET A 222 3.69 10.30 17.55
C MET A 222 4.98 11.10 17.67
N PHE A 223 5.41 11.73 16.59
CA PHE A 223 6.66 12.54 16.57
C PHE A 223 6.42 13.99 16.92
N ASP A 224 5.29 14.55 16.50
CA ASP A 224 4.95 15.94 16.69
C ASP A 224 3.41 16.07 16.81
N LYS A 225 2.95 16.60 17.94
CA LYS A 225 1.51 16.78 18.24
C LYS A 225 0.82 17.78 17.31
N THR A 226 1.58 18.59 16.58
CA THR A 226 1.02 19.57 15.61
C THR A 226 0.72 18.95 14.26
N LEU A 227 1.25 17.74 13.99
CA LEU A 227 1.01 17.02 12.75
C LEU A 227 -0.32 16.25 12.80
N PRO A 228 -1.01 16.13 11.67
CA PRO A 228 -2.20 15.28 11.59
C PRO A 228 -1.81 13.80 11.76
N ASN A 229 -2.74 12.97 12.26
CA ASN A 229 -2.50 11.55 12.52
C ASN A 229 -1.91 10.79 11.31
N TRP A 230 -2.29 11.13 10.09
CA TRP A 230 -1.73 10.53 8.88
C TRP A 230 -0.24 10.84 8.66
N GLY A 231 0.28 11.88 9.30
CA GLY A 231 1.68 12.34 9.22
C GLY A 231 2.66 11.52 10.06
N HIS A 232 2.22 10.51 10.81
CA HIS A 232 3.05 9.76 11.75
C HIS A 232 3.38 8.36 11.24
N LYS A 233 3.90 8.25 10.02
CA LYS A 233 4.47 7.00 9.49
C LYS A 233 5.99 7.02 9.61
N ARG A 234 6.58 5.89 10.00
CA ARG A 234 8.02 5.71 10.05
C ARG A 234 8.45 4.27 9.75
N ILE A 235 9.71 4.12 9.37
CA ILE A 235 10.43 2.85 9.36
C ILE A 235 11.88 3.07 9.72
N ALA A 236 12.43 2.17 10.55
CA ALA A 236 13.86 2.09 10.82
C ALA A 236 14.39 0.70 10.44
N ALA A 237 15.50 0.66 9.71
CA ALA A 237 16.24 -0.55 9.40
C ALA A 237 17.56 -0.53 10.18
N TYR A 238 17.76 -1.55 11.02
CA TYR A 238 18.96 -1.73 11.83
C TYR A 238 19.78 -2.90 11.27
N GLY A 239 21.01 -2.58 10.90
CA GLY A 239 21.97 -3.55 10.39
C GLY A 239 23.13 -3.76 11.36
N THR A 240 24.09 -4.63 10.99
CA THR A 240 25.26 -4.96 11.80
C THR A 240 26.26 -3.82 11.93
N HIS A 241 26.21 -2.81 11.02
CA HIS A 241 27.16 -1.69 10.97
C HIS A 241 26.49 -0.31 11.04
N GLY A 242 25.16 -0.26 11.26
CA GLY A 242 24.46 1.01 11.36
C GLY A 242 22.97 0.90 11.13
N PHE A 243 22.35 2.04 10.90
CA PHE A 243 20.90 2.11 10.68
C PHE A 243 20.50 3.17 9.65
N ARG A 244 19.26 3.04 9.15
CA ARG A 244 18.50 4.06 8.41
C ARG A 244 17.15 4.19 9.08
N HIS A 245 16.76 5.42 9.43
CA HIS A 245 15.47 5.73 10.02
C HIS A 245 14.79 6.83 9.21
N TRP A 246 13.66 6.52 8.63
CA TRP A 246 12.80 7.46 7.91
C TRP A 246 11.50 7.68 8.67
N TRP A 247 11.05 8.91 8.72
CA TRP A 247 9.67 9.29 9.05
C TRP A 247 9.21 10.37 8.08
N MET A 248 7.91 10.64 8.02
CA MET A 248 7.36 11.52 6.98
C MET A 248 7.98 12.91 6.90
N TYR A 249 8.55 13.43 8.00
CA TYR A 249 9.12 14.78 8.04
C TYR A 249 10.63 14.79 8.27
N GLY A 250 11.31 13.69 8.01
CA GLY A 250 12.75 13.65 8.14
C GLY A 250 13.37 12.26 8.10
N CYS A 251 14.65 12.23 8.37
CA CYS A 251 15.40 10.99 8.46
C CYS A 251 16.62 11.11 9.36
N GLU A 252 17.09 9.97 9.82
CA GLU A 252 18.39 9.79 10.46
C GLU A 252 19.14 8.65 9.79
N LYS A 253 20.42 8.81 9.61
CA LYS A 253 21.32 7.77 9.10
C LYS A 253 22.62 7.74 9.88
N SER A 254 23.08 6.55 10.26
CA SER A 254 24.42 6.37 10.80
C SER A 254 25.46 6.45 9.69
N LEU A 255 26.60 7.05 10.00
CA LEU A 255 27.74 7.16 9.11
C LEU A 255 28.86 6.19 9.54
N PRO A 256 29.81 5.85 8.64
CA PRO A 256 30.88 4.90 8.95
C PRO A 256 31.79 5.31 10.13
N ASP A 257 31.86 6.59 10.42
CA ASP A 257 32.65 7.15 11.56
C ASP A 257 31.88 7.07 12.90
N GLY A 258 30.68 6.52 12.92
CA GLY A 258 29.84 6.39 14.11
C GLY A 258 28.96 7.61 14.38
N THR A 259 29.07 8.68 13.62
CA THR A 259 28.18 9.85 13.76
C THR A 259 26.79 9.57 13.17
N VAL A 260 25.82 10.42 13.53
CA VAL A 260 24.46 10.34 13.03
C VAL A 260 24.11 11.63 12.29
N GLU A 261 23.81 11.50 11.02
CA GLU A 261 23.26 12.60 10.23
C GLU A 261 21.74 12.62 10.39
N LYS A 262 21.19 13.80 10.70
CA LYS A 262 19.75 14.05 10.81
C LYS A 262 19.32 15.11 9.82
N LEU A 263 18.26 14.82 9.06
CA LEU A 263 17.72 15.72 8.06
C LEU A 263 16.22 15.91 8.29
N ALA A 264 15.79 17.18 8.37
CA ALA A 264 14.37 17.53 8.30
C ALA A 264 13.93 17.66 6.82
N LYS A 265 12.75 17.16 6.50
CA LYS A 265 12.15 17.21 5.16
C LYS A 265 10.67 17.58 5.26
N ASP A 266 10.17 18.26 4.26
CA ASP A 266 8.73 18.45 4.08
C ASP A 266 8.18 17.34 3.19
N TYR A 267 7.39 16.45 3.78
CA TYR A 267 6.77 15.33 3.06
C TYR A 267 5.94 15.79 1.85
N ALA A 268 5.23 16.91 1.99
CA ALA A 268 4.32 17.38 0.93
C ALA A 268 5.05 17.67 -0.39
N THR A 269 6.31 18.05 -0.34
CA THR A 269 7.12 18.32 -1.55
C THR A 269 7.51 17.08 -2.31
N GLU A 270 7.51 15.91 -1.67
CA GLU A 270 8.00 14.63 -2.24
C GLU A 270 6.87 13.60 -2.47
N ASP A 271 5.66 13.81 -1.91
CA ASP A 271 4.53 12.88 -2.04
C ASP A 271 4.04 12.76 -3.49
N MET A 272 3.86 13.88 -4.18
CA MET A 272 3.40 13.87 -5.58
C MET A 272 4.43 13.25 -6.54
N PRO A 273 5.73 13.56 -6.46
CA PRO A 273 6.77 12.81 -7.17
C PRO A 273 6.75 11.30 -6.88
N GLY A 274 6.53 10.90 -5.62
CA GLY A 274 6.36 9.49 -5.24
C GLY A 274 5.14 8.83 -5.91
N GLN A 275 3.99 9.52 -5.91
CA GLN A 275 2.78 9.06 -6.60
C GLN A 275 3.00 8.96 -8.13
N ALA A 276 3.71 9.91 -8.72
CA ALA A 276 4.09 9.86 -10.13
C ALA A 276 5.08 8.71 -10.42
N GLY A 277 6.01 8.46 -9.50
CA GLY A 277 6.95 7.34 -9.59
C GLY A 277 6.26 5.99 -9.71
N LEU A 278 5.21 5.76 -8.92
CA LEU A 278 4.40 4.54 -9.02
C LEU A 278 3.72 4.40 -10.39
N THR A 279 3.16 5.50 -10.92
CA THR A 279 2.52 5.48 -12.25
C THR A 279 3.54 5.24 -13.36
N ASN A 280 4.73 5.85 -13.27
CA ASN A 280 5.81 5.60 -14.23
C ASN A 280 6.33 4.15 -14.14
N ALA A 281 6.39 3.55 -12.94
CA ALA A 281 6.72 2.13 -12.77
C ALA A 281 5.68 1.20 -13.44
N MET A 282 4.40 1.56 -13.43
CA MET A 282 3.38 0.84 -14.23
C MET A 282 3.69 0.92 -15.72
N PHE A 283 4.05 2.09 -16.26
CA PHE A 283 4.41 2.22 -17.66
C PHE A 283 5.65 1.40 -18.03
N ASP A 284 6.68 1.38 -17.16
CA ASP A 284 7.86 0.54 -17.35
C ASP A 284 7.50 -0.95 -17.34
N TRP A 285 6.56 -1.34 -16.48
CA TRP A 285 6.07 -2.71 -16.46
C TRP A 285 5.26 -3.05 -17.72
N LEU A 286 4.46 -2.13 -18.25
CA LEU A 286 3.74 -2.33 -19.53
C LEU A 286 4.70 -2.49 -20.72
N GLU A 287 5.87 -1.89 -20.64
CA GLU A 287 6.96 -2.04 -21.64
C GLU A 287 7.88 -3.24 -21.34
N ASP A 288 7.51 -4.12 -20.38
CA ASP A 288 8.26 -5.31 -19.95
C ASP A 288 9.71 -5.02 -19.47
N LYS A 289 9.96 -3.79 -18.99
CA LYS A 289 11.27 -3.39 -18.46
C LYS A 289 11.47 -3.92 -17.05
N ASN A 290 10.55 -3.60 -16.14
CA ASN A 290 10.61 -4.00 -14.73
C ASN A 290 9.21 -4.30 -14.21
N ILE A 291 9.07 -5.36 -13.43
CA ILE A 291 7.83 -5.64 -12.69
C ILE A 291 7.68 -4.58 -11.59
N SER A 292 6.47 -4.00 -11.46
CA SER A 292 6.21 -3.07 -10.35
C SER A 292 6.49 -3.75 -9.02
N PRO A 293 7.26 -3.12 -8.11
CA PRO A 293 7.55 -3.70 -6.80
C PRO A 293 6.29 -3.88 -5.93
N THR A 294 5.26 -3.08 -6.18
CA THR A 294 3.96 -3.15 -5.49
C THR A 294 2.92 -3.91 -6.32
N ASN A 295 3.35 -4.92 -7.09
CA ASN A 295 2.44 -5.75 -7.88
C ASN A 295 1.46 -6.52 -7.00
N LEU A 296 0.38 -7.03 -7.60
CA LEU A 296 -0.70 -7.69 -6.87
C LEU A 296 -0.20 -8.87 -6.02
N LYS A 297 0.73 -9.68 -6.55
CA LYS A 297 1.28 -10.81 -5.79
C LYS A 297 1.94 -10.34 -4.49
N THR A 298 2.84 -9.34 -4.58
CA THR A 298 3.55 -8.79 -3.41
C THR A 298 2.56 -8.22 -2.40
N SER A 299 1.60 -7.41 -2.84
CA SER A 299 0.63 -6.79 -1.93
C SER A 299 -0.34 -7.80 -1.30
N LEU A 300 -0.61 -8.92 -1.96
CA LEU A 300 -1.35 -10.03 -1.35
C LEU A 300 -0.49 -10.80 -0.34
N ASP A 301 0.80 -10.97 -0.57
CA ASP A 301 1.73 -11.56 0.41
C ASP A 301 1.79 -10.71 1.69
N GLU A 302 1.81 -9.38 1.55
CA GLU A 302 1.73 -8.43 2.65
C GLU A 302 0.38 -8.51 3.39
N TRP A 303 -0.73 -8.57 2.65
CA TRP A 303 -2.05 -8.70 3.26
C TRP A 303 -2.21 -10.00 4.04
N LEU A 304 -1.59 -11.07 3.59
CA LEU A 304 -1.58 -12.36 4.30
C LEU A 304 -0.93 -12.24 5.69
N VAL A 305 0.07 -11.37 5.86
CA VAL A 305 0.65 -11.06 7.18
C VAL A 305 -0.37 -10.39 8.10
N ILE A 306 -1.21 -9.49 7.57
CA ILE A 306 -2.28 -8.85 8.36
C ILE A 306 -3.30 -9.89 8.81
N LEU A 307 -3.74 -10.77 7.90
CA LEU A 307 -4.65 -11.87 8.25
C LEU A 307 -4.03 -12.84 9.27
N ALA A 308 -2.73 -13.15 9.14
CA ALA A 308 -2.02 -13.93 10.12
C ALA A 308 -1.92 -13.24 11.50
N GLY A 309 -1.74 -11.91 11.53
CA GLY A 309 -1.79 -11.11 12.75
C GLY A 309 -3.17 -11.15 13.42
N TYR A 310 -4.25 -11.10 12.64
CA TYR A 310 -5.61 -11.26 13.15
C TYR A 310 -5.85 -12.67 13.71
N MET A 311 -5.40 -13.70 12.99
CA MET A 311 -5.49 -15.08 13.47
C MET A 311 -4.70 -15.28 14.77
N SER A 312 -3.48 -14.76 14.83
CA SER A 312 -2.62 -14.79 16.02
C SER A 312 -3.29 -14.12 17.23
N THR A 313 -3.94 -12.97 17.01
CA THR A 313 -4.71 -12.28 18.06
C THR A 313 -5.85 -13.14 18.60
N VAL A 314 -6.62 -13.79 17.71
CA VAL A 314 -7.76 -14.65 18.10
C VAL A 314 -7.30 -15.89 18.84
N GLU A 315 -6.18 -16.50 18.43
CA GLU A 315 -5.69 -17.78 18.99
C GLU A 315 -4.63 -17.60 20.08
N ALA A 316 -4.17 -16.36 20.33
CA ALA A 316 -3.12 -16.05 21.31
C ALA A 316 -1.82 -16.87 21.11
N ARG A 317 -1.45 -17.18 19.87
CA ARG A 317 -0.24 -17.91 19.50
C ARG A 317 0.35 -17.40 18.18
N PRO A 318 1.65 -17.63 17.91
CA PRO A 318 2.23 -17.37 16.60
C PRO A 318 1.52 -18.17 15.49
N VAL A 319 1.50 -17.59 14.28
CA VAL A 319 1.03 -18.24 13.06
C VAL A 319 2.22 -18.52 12.15
N ASP A 320 2.42 -19.80 11.84
CA ASP A 320 3.49 -20.27 10.97
C ASP A 320 3.09 -20.18 9.50
N PHE A 321 4.07 -19.95 8.62
CA PHE A 321 3.90 -19.93 7.17
C PHE A 321 4.47 -21.18 6.50
N PRO A 322 3.78 -21.75 5.47
CA PRO A 322 2.64 -21.19 4.76
C PRO A 322 1.34 -21.17 5.59
N PHE A 323 0.56 -20.10 5.46
CA PHE A 323 -0.72 -19.88 6.14
C PHE A 323 -1.85 -19.76 5.13
N ASP A 324 -2.94 -20.51 5.35
CA ASP A 324 -4.20 -20.39 4.61
C ASP A 324 -5.28 -19.82 5.56
N PRO A 325 -5.70 -18.57 5.39
CA PRO A 325 -6.64 -17.95 6.31
C PRO A 325 -8.03 -18.58 6.19
N PRO A 326 -8.69 -18.95 7.32
CA PRO A 326 -10.08 -19.40 7.30
C PRO A 326 -11.02 -18.31 6.76
N ASP A 327 -12.07 -18.69 6.03
CA ASP A 327 -13.01 -17.73 5.42
C ASP A 327 -13.75 -16.90 6.48
N ASP A 328 -14.00 -17.46 7.65
CA ASP A 328 -14.66 -16.78 8.79
C ASP A 328 -13.71 -15.95 9.67
N LEU A 329 -12.43 -15.85 9.30
CA LEU A 329 -11.42 -15.20 10.14
C LEU A 329 -11.80 -13.77 10.55
N LEU A 330 -12.29 -12.98 9.61
CA LEU A 330 -12.64 -11.58 9.90
C LEU A 330 -13.81 -11.50 10.91
N ASP A 331 -14.80 -12.37 10.81
CA ASP A 331 -15.94 -12.40 11.74
C ASP A 331 -15.51 -12.87 13.14
N ARG A 332 -14.65 -13.91 13.21
CA ARG A 332 -14.03 -14.35 14.47
C ARG A 332 -13.21 -13.23 15.12
N PHE A 333 -12.44 -12.52 14.31
CA PHE A 333 -11.62 -11.40 14.78
C PHE A 333 -12.49 -10.22 15.28
N LYS A 334 -13.54 -9.83 14.53
CA LYS A 334 -14.50 -8.80 14.94
C LYS A 334 -15.15 -9.14 16.26
N LYS A 335 -15.61 -10.38 16.44
CA LYS A 335 -16.19 -10.86 17.69
C LYS A 335 -15.19 -10.80 18.84
N PHE A 336 -13.93 -11.18 18.58
CA PHE A 336 -12.87 -11.17 19.61
C PHE A 336 -12.55 -9.75 20.09
N VAL A 337 -12.29 -8.79 19.19
CA VAL A 337 -11.91 -7.42 19.55
C VAL A 337 -13.10 -6.56 19.97
N GLY A 338 -14.32 -6.93 19.57
CA GLY A 338 -15.55 -6.22 19.92
C GLY A 338 -16.04 -6.48 21.34
N GLY A 339 -15.53 -7.52 22.00
CA GLY A 339 -16.05 -8.00 23.27
C GLY A 339 -17.49 -8.49 23.10
N ALA A 340 -17.72 -9.80 23.08
CA ALA A 340 -19.07 -10.38 23.02
C ALA A 340 -19.89 -10.02 24.23
#